data_078d4e2df8df2c622d44be46b24df854
#
_entry.id   078d4e2df8df2c622d44be46b24df854
#
_cell.length_a   1.000
_cell.length_b   1.000
_cell.length_c   1.000
_cell.angle_alpha   90.00
_cell.angle_beta   90.00
_cell.angle_gamma   90.00
#
_symmetry.space_group_name_H-M   'P 1'
#
loop_
_entity.id
_entity.type
_entity.pdbx_description
1 polymer ?
#
loop_
_entity_poly.entity_id
_entity_poly.type
_entity_poly.pdbx_seq_one_letter_code
_entity_poly.pdbx_strand_id
1 'polypeptide(L)'
;IKIKPITLFFIDNIEEYRGANGYLRNITERYIKAEIEELLQTETNDFYRAYLEKTLTDLSKSHAGYFSQDNSEKDEQIEKEINEILHDKQSMLSLDNTRRFIFSKWTLREGWDNPNVFQICKLRSSGSEISKLQEVGRGLRLPVNEYGNRVKDEQFYLNYFVDFTESDFVDKLVNEINQKSGALSVEDNFDGLTSQMIKIICEKYDSTEEELLDYLDKNNVITRSNKFKEGGYDYIKEVFPMI
;
A
#
# COMPACT_ATOMS: atom_id res chain seq x y z
N ILE A 1 3.31 -10.72 13.92
CA ILE A 1 4.14 -9.60 13.43
C ILE A 1 3.25 -8.37 13.44
N LYS A 2 3.74 -7.27 14.03
CA LYS A 2 3.02 -6.00 14.08
C LYS A 2 3.72 -5.01 13.15
N ILE A 3 2.96 -4.45 12.22
CA ILE A 3 3.43 -3.46 11.26
C ILE A 3 2.49 -2.27 11.34
N LYS A 4 3.03 -1.07 11.50
CA LYS A 4 2.24 0.16 11.46
C LYS A 4 2.21 0.67 10.01
N PRO A 5 1.06 0.61 9.31
CA PRO A 5 0.94 1.16 7.97
C PRO A 5 0.85 2.68 8.01
N ILE A 6 1.45 3.33 7.01
CA ILE A 6 1.39 4.78 6.80
C ILE A 6 0.71 5.05 5.46
N THR A 7 -0.13 6.08 5.45
CA THR A 7 -0.83 6.58 4.28
C THR A 7 -0.30 7.97 3.93
N LEU A 8 0.01 8.19 2.66
CA LEU A 8 0.37 9.51 2.12
C LEU A 8 -0.82 10.09 1.35
N PHE A 9 -1.15 11.34 1.64
CA PHE A 9 -2.11 12.13 0.87
C PHE A 9 -1.40 13.27 0.18
N PHE A 10 -1.49 13.33 -1.15
CA PHE A 10 -1.01 14.46 -1.93
C PHE A 10 -2.19 15.37 -2.28
N ILE A 11 -2.11 16.64 -1.82
CA ILE A 11 -3.19 17.62 -1.92
C ILE A 11 -2.77 18.85 -2.72
N ASP A 12 -3.72 19.57 -3.30
CA ASP A 12 -3.47 20.80 -4.04
C ASP A 12 -3.46 22.04 -3.16
N ASN A 13 -4.35 22.10 -2.20
CA ASN A 13 -4.57 23.27 -1.39
C ASN A 13 -4.22 23.07 0.08
N ILE A 14 -3.19 23.77 0.54
CA ILE A 14 -2.72 23.70 1.93
C ILE A 14 -3.77 24.21 2.91
N GLU A 15 -4.53 25.25 2.54
CA GLU A 15 -5.56 25.85 3.39
C GLU A 15 -6.69 24.87 3.73
N GLU A 16 -6.96 23.91 2.85
CA GLU A 16 -7.95 22.85 3.13
C GLU A 16 -7.52 21.93 4.27
N TYR A 17 -6.23 21.88 4.55
CA TYR A 17 -5.69 21.12 5.67
C TYR A 17 -5.28 22.01 6.85
N ARG A 18 -4.51 23.10 6.63
CA ARG A 18 -3.98 23.99 7.69
C ARG A 18 -4.97 25.04 8.15
N GLY A 19 -5.90 25.45 7.30
CA GLY A 19 -6.90 26.50 7.64
C GLY A 19 -7.71 26.17 8.89
N ALA A 20 -8.13 27.17 9.63
CA ALA A 20 -8.91 27.03 10.86
C ALA A 20 -10.17 26.14 10.67
N ASN A 21 -10.78 26.24 9.48
CA ASN A 21 -11.92 25.41 9.07
C ASN A 21 -11.55 24.48 7.90
N GLY A 22 -10.32 23.98 7.88
CA GLY A 22 -9.81 23.15 6.80
C GLY A 22 -10.69 21.93 6.53
N TYR A 23 -11.27 21.87 5.34
CA TYR A 23 -12.21 20.83 4.96
C TYR A 23 -11.56 19.42 5.03
N LEU A 24 -10.36 19.29 4.47
CA LEU A 24 -9.67 17.99 4.43
C LEU A 24 -9.33 17.47 5.83
N ARG A 25 -8.86 18.34 6.73
CA ARG A 25 -8.59 17.94 8.12
C ARG A 25 -9.85 17.47 8.81
N ASN A 26 -10.92 18.27 8.76
CA ASN A 26 -12.16 17.97 9.46
C ASN A 26 -12.82 16.68 8.93
N ILE A 27 -12.82 16.48 7.62
CA ILE A 27 -13.40 15.28 7.02
C ILE A 27 -12.57 14.04 7.34
N THR A 28 -11.23 14.18 7.37
CA THR A 28 -10.32 13.08 7.72
C THR A 28 -10.55 12.63 9.15
N GLU A 29 -10.57 13.54 10.12
CA GLU A 29 -10.85 13.22 11.52
C GLU A 29 -12.23 12.57 11.70
N ARG A 30 -13.25 13.06 10.98
CA ARG A 30 -14.59 12.48 11.01
C ARG A 30 -14.62 11.04 10.50
N TYR A 31 -13.95 10.76 9.40
CA TYR A 31 -13.87 9.38 8.86
C TYR A 31 -13.04 8.47 9.74
N ILE A 32 -11.88 8.93 10.23
CA ILE A 32 -11.07 8.15 11.18
C ILE A 32 -11.89 7.76 12.40
N LYS A 33 -12.65 8.72 12.96
CA LYS A 33 -13.53 8.45 14.09
C LYS A 33 -14.58 7.41 13.78
N ALA A 34 -15.32 7.58 12.68
CA ALA A 34 -16.40 6.67 12.30
C ALA A 34 -15.88 5.24 12.07
N GLU A 35 -14.78 5.09 11.33
CA GLU A 35 -14.16 3.80 11.06
C GLU A 35 -13.66 3.11 12.34
N ILE A 36 -13.05 3.87 13.25
CA ILE A 36 -12.60 3.31 14.52
C ILE A 36 -13.78 2.86 15.39
N GLU A 37 -14.84 3.66 15.46
CA GLU A 37 -16.05 3.33 16.22
C GLU A 37 -16.72 2.06 15.67
N GLU A 38 -16.73 1.87 14.35
CA GLU A 38 -17.22 0.65 13.71
C GLU A 38 -16.30 -0.56 13.99
N LEU A 39 -15.00 -0.41 13.80
CA LEU A 39 -14.03 -1.47 14.05
C LEU A 39 -14.06 -1.96 15.49
N LEU A 40 -14.23 -1.07 16.47
CA LEU A 40 -14.30 -1.43 17.88
C LEU A 40 -15.51 -2.30 18.26
N GLN A 41 -16.54 -2.37 17.40
CA GLN A 41 -17.71 -3.23 17.64
C GLN A 41 -17.38 -4.71 17.41
N THR A 42 -16.47 -5.01 16.49
CA THR A 42 -16.17 -6.40 16.06
C THR A 42 -14.73 -6.83 16.38
N GLU A 43 -13.81 -5.89 16.63
CA GLU A 43 -12.41 -6.21 16.87
C GLU A 43 -12.23 -6.93 18.22
N THR A 44 -11.54 -8.06 18.18
CA THR A 44 -11.30 -8.91 19.36
C THR A 44 -9.85 -8.90 19.84
N ASN A 45 -8.93 -8.34 19.06
CA ASN A 45 -7.53 -8.24 19.46
C ASN A 45 -7.33 -7.08 20.43
N ASP A 46 -7.05 -7.37 21.68
CA ASP A 46 -6.91 -6.37 22.76
C ASP A 46 -5.85 -5.31 22.46
N PHE A 47 -4.74 -5.70 21.84
CA PHE A 47 -3.68 -4.76 21.49
C PHE A 47 -4.17 -3.76 20.41
N TYR A 48 -4.86 -4.26 19.40
CA TYR A 48 -5.38 -3.39 18.34
C TYR A 48 -6.52 -2.52 18.85
N ARG A 49 -7.40 -3.05 19.70
CA ARG A 49 -8.42 -2.26 20.40
C ARG A 49 -7.81 -1.10 21.16
N ALA A 50 -6.80 -1.37 22.02
CA ALA A 50 -6.11 -0.33 22.78
C ALA A 50 -5.48 0.75 21.88
N TYR A 51 -4.93 0.38 20.73
CA TYR A 51 -4.41 1.32 19.75
C TYR A 51 -5.53 2.19 19.13
N LEU A 52 -6.68 1.62 18.77
CA LEU A 52 -7.84 2.32 18.25
C LEU A 52 -8.42 3.29 19.30
N GLU A 53 -8.63 2.82 20.52
CA GLU A 53 -9.10 3.63 21.66
C GLU A 53 -8.15 4.81 21.94
N LYS A 54 -6.84 4.56 21.94
CA LYS A 54 -5.83 5.60 22.08
C LYS A 54 -5.93 6.64 20.95
N THR A 55 -6.19 6.21 19.73
CA THR A 55 -6.35 7.12 18.58
C THR A 55 -7.58 8.02 18.76
N LEU A 56 -8.68 7.48 19.31
CA LEU A 56 -9.90 8.25 19.59
C LEU A 56 -9.72 9.33 20.67
N THR A 57 -8.76 9.17 21.58
CA THR A 57 -8.53 10.18 22.63
C THR A 57 -8.07 11.52 22.06
N ASP A 58 -7.37 11.50 20.92
CA ASP A 58 -6.91 12.72 20.24
C ASP A 58 -6.68 12.42 18.74
N LEU A 59 -7.74 12.62 17.96
CA LEU A 59 -7.72 12.38 16.50
C LEU A 59 -6.71 13.26 15.79
N SER A 60 -6.44 14.47 16.28
CA SER A 60 -5.49 15.39 15.67
C SER A 60 -4.06 14.84 15.65
N LYS A 61 -3.74 13.90 16.55
CA LYS A 61 -2.44 13.21 16.56
C LYS A 61 -2.33 12.06 15.56
N SER A 62 -3.45 11.63 14.96
CA SER A 62 -3.43 10.54 13.99
C SER A 62 -2.90 10.95 12.61
N HIS A 63 -2.86 12.24 12.33
CA HIS A 63 -2.40 12.80 11.06
C HIS A 63 -1.43 13.97 11.25
N ALA A 64 -0.72 14.35 10.18
CA ALA A 64 0.12 15.54 10.13
C ALA A 64 0.31 16.02 8.70
N GLY A 65 0.69 17.29 8.55
CA GLY A 65 1.00 17.92 7.26
C GLY A 65 2.50 18.23 7.13
N TYR A 66 3.06 17.99 5.96
CA TYR A 66 4.36 18.47 5.55
C TYR A 66 4.24 19.32 4.29
N PHE A 67 4.43 20.64 4.43
CA PHE A 67 4.32 21.59 3.34
C PHE A 67 5.55 22.49 3.30
N SER A 68 6.03 22.81 2.09
CA SER A 68 7.23 23.65 1.92
C SER A 68 7.06 25.08 2.44
N GLN A 69 5.83 25.55 2.58
CA GLN A 69 5.49 26.87 3.12
C GLN A 69 5.54 26.93 4.66
N ASP A 70 5.46 25.78 5.34
CA ASP A 70 5.54 25.71 6.81
C ASP A 70 6.86 26.25 7.37
N ASN A 71 7.91 26.28 6.56
CA ASN A 71 9.22 26.83 6.97
C ASN A 71 9.23 28.35 7.24
N SER A 72 8.17 29.06 6.86
CA SER A 72 8.03 30.51 7.05
C SER A 72 7.24 30.90 8.33
N GLU A 73 6.54 29.94 8.93
CA GLU A 73 5.74 30.15 10.13
C GLU A 73 6.47 29.62 11.37
N LYS A 74 6.57 30.47 12.41
CA LYS A 74 7.16 30.12 13.71
C LYS A 74 6.14 29.41 14.62
N ASP A 75 5.46 28.39 14.10
CA ASP A 75 4.55 27.59 14.90
C ASP A 75 5.31 26.34 15.41
N GLU A 76 5.56 26.29 16.71
CA GLU A 76 6.27 25.18 17.36
C GLU A 76 5.62 23.82 17.11
N GLN A 77 4.30 23.78 16.92
CA GLN A 77 3.59 22.52 16.65
C GLN A 77 3.87 22.04 15.24
N ILE A 78 3.88 22.94 14.27
CA ILE A 78 4.22 22.61 12.87
C ILE A 78 5.68 22.15 12.78
N GLU A 79 6.61 22.83 13.48
CA GLU A 79 8.01 22.39 13.52
C GLU A 79 8.18 20.98 14.11
N LYS A 80 7.44 20.66 15.17
CA LYS A 80 7.44 19.31 15.77
C LYS A 80 6.90 18.28 14.79
N GLU A 81 5.80 18.54 14.11
CA GLU A 81 5.25 17.65 13.08
C GLU A 81 6.25 17.38 11.95
N ILE A 82 6.88 18.45 11.44
CA ILE A 82 7.89 18.36 10.38
C ILE A 82 9.08 17.53 10.83
N ASN A 83 9.61 17.79 12.02
CA ASN A 83 10.75 17.07 12.57
C ASN A 83 10.43 15.59 12.76
N GLU A 84 9.25 15.26 13.25
CA GLU A 84 8.82 13.87 13.41
C GLU A 84 8.71 13.17 12.04
N ILE A 85 8.06 13.80 11.06
CA ILE A 85 7.91 13.23 9.72
C ILE A 85 9.27 13.02 9.06
N LEU A 86 10.17 13.99 9.11
CA LEU A 86 11.42 13.98 8.36
C LEU A 86 12.57 13.24 9.05
N HIS A 87 12.64 13.34 10.37
CA HIS A 87 13.85 12.95 11.11
C HIS A 87 13.62 11.85 12.12
N ASP A 88 12.43 11.72 12.68
CA ASP A 88 12.13 10.71 13.70
C ASP A 88 11.41 9.49 13.10
N LYS A 89 12.15 8.73 12.27
CA LYS A 89 11.63 7.49 11.68
C LYS A 89 11.20 6.47 12.71
N GLN A 90 11.86 6.42 13.85
CA GLN A 90 11.56 5.47 14.91
C GLN A 90 10.20 5.78 15.53
N SER A 91 9.93 7.04 15.86
CA SER A 91 8.63 7.47 16.35
C SER A 91 7.53 7.17 15.31
N MET A 92 7.78 7.50 14.05
CA MET A 92 6.80 7.25 12.98
C MET A 92 6.46 5.76 12.79
N LEU A 93 7.37 4.86 13.08
CA LEU A 93 7.15 3.41 12.98
C LEU A 93 6.61 2.79 14.28
N SER A 94 6.73 3.50 15.41
CA SER A 94 6.26 3.02 16.69
C SER A 94 4.73 2.91 16.74
N LEU A 95 4.25 1.82 17.32
CA LEU A 95 2.82 1.60 17.60
C LEU A 95 2.31 2.45 18.77
N ASP A 96 3.21 3.04 19.55
CA ASP A 96 2.84 4.01 20.58
C ASP A 96 2.45 5.37 20.00
N ASN A 97 2.88 5.66 18.79
CA ASN A 97 2.53 6.86 18.06
C ASN A 97 1.32 6.58 17.15
N THR A 98 0.23 7.31 17.33
CA THR A 98 -1.00 7.14 16.56
C THR A 98 -0.94 7.76 15.15
N ARG A 99 0.09 8.56 14.83
CA ARG A 99 0.24 9.22 13.52
C ARG A 99 0.47 8.23 12.40
N ARG A 100 -0.47 8.22 11.45
CA ARG A 100 -0.49 7.30 10.29
C ARG A 100 -0.75 8.00 8.98
N PHE A 101 -1.41 9.15 8.99
CA PHE A 101 -1.87 9.84 7.81
C PHE A 101 -1.05 11.11 7.61
N ILE A 102 -0.29 11.17 6.49
CA ILE A 102 0.60 12.28 6.19
C ILE A 102 0.08 13.00 4.96
N PHE A 103 -0.17 14.29 5.12
CA PHE A 103 -0.59 15.18 4.04
C PHE A 103 0.60 15.98 3.51
N SER A 104 0.71 16.08 2.17
CA SER A 104 1.74 16.89 1.52
C SER A 104 1.22 17.49 0.22
N LYS A 105 1.69 18.68 -0.15
CA LYS A 105 1.34 19.31 -1.43
C LYS A 105 2.23 18.82 -2.57
N TRP A 106 3.52 18.62 -2.28
CA TRP A 106 4.51 18.13 -3.23
C TRP A 106 5.10 16.82 -2.75
N THR A 107 5.87 16.17 -3.60
CA THR A 107 6.67 15.03 -3.16
C THR A 107 7.44 15.41 -1.91
N LEU A 108 7.33 14.61 -0.87
CA LEU A 108 8.12 14.74 0.35
C LEU A 108 9.60 14.90 -0.02
N ARG A 109 10.33 15.67 0.80
CA ARG A 109 11.73 16.04 0.56
C ARG A 109 12.54 14.87 0.03
N GLU A 110 13.44 15.13 -0.91
CA GLU A 110 14.40 14.17 -1.41
C GLU A 110 15.15 13.51 -0.23
N GLY A 111 15.25 12.19 -0.24
CA GLY A 111 15.81 11.43 0.87
C GLY A 111 14.82 11.02 1.97
N TRP A 112 13.59 11.53 2.00
CA TRP A 112 12.58 10.99 2.90
C TRP A 112 12.20 9.58 2.48
N ASP A 113 12.34 8.64 3.40
CA ASP A 113 11.99 7.25 3.21
C ASP A 113 11.35 6.68 4.47
N ASN A 114 10.15 6.16 4.35
CA ASN A 114 9.53 5.35 5.37
C ASN A 114 9.14 4.01 4.74
N PRO A 115 9.63 2.89 5.28
CA PRO A 115 9.40 1.57 4.69
C PRO A 115 7.95 1.09 4.80
N ASN A 116 7.16 1.69 5.68
CA ASN A 116 5.81 1.25 5.97
C ASN A 116 4.73 2.10 5.27
N VAL A 117 5.04 2.66 4.11
CA VAL A 117 4.04 3.30 3.26
C VAL A 117 3.29 2.23 2.47
N PHE A 118 2.02 2.03 2.81
CA PHE A 118 1.14 1.03 2.18
C PHE A 118 0.05 1.64 1.32
N GLN A 119 -0.20 2.94 1.49
CA GLN A 119 -1.24 3.63 0.78
C GLN A 119 -0.75 5.00 0.33
N ILE A 120 -1.04 5.34 -0.91
CA ILE A 120 -0.82 6.67 -1.47
C ILE A 120 -2.13 7.13 -2.11
N CYS A 121 -2.66 8.24 -1.66
CA CYS A 121 -3.90 8.83 -2.15
C CYS A 121 -3.61 10.19 -2.80
N LYS A 122 -3.86 10.30 -4.10
CA LYS A 122 -3.72 11.55 -4.84
C LYS A 122 -5.05 12.28 -4.89
N LEU A 123 -5.17 13.33 -4.10
CA LEU A 123 -6.30 14.26 -4.14
C LEU A 123 -6.00 15.50 -5.01
N ARG A 124 -5.00 15.38 -5.87
CA ARG A 124 -4.60 16.42 -6.84
C ARG A 124 -4.21 15.79 -8.17
N SER A 125 -4.37 16.54 -9.25
CA SER A 125 -3.77 16.19 -10.53
C SER A 125 -2.26 16.42 -10.47
N SER A 126 -1.46 15.50 -10.96
CA SER A 126 -0.02 15.66 -11.00
C SER A 126 0.48 16.08 -12.37
N GLY A 127 1.55 16.90 -12.35
CA GLY A 127 2.09 17.48 -13.58
C GLY A 127 2.90 16.50 -14.43
N SER A 128 3.87 15.77 -13.89
CA SER A 128 4.79 14.97 -14.69
C SER A 128 4.78 13.48 -14.32
N GLU A 129 5.02 12.61 -15.31
CA GLU A 129 5.16 11.16 -15.09
C GLU A 129 6.32 10.85 -14.11
N ILE A 130 7.42 11.62 -14.17
CA ILE A 130 8.56 11.46 -13.27
C ILE A 130 8.15 11.69 -11.81
N SER A 131 7.37 12.73 -11.53
CA SER A 131 6.86 12.99 -10.17
C SER A 131 5.98 11.85 -9.67
N LYS A 132 5.13 11.31 -10.55
CA LYS A 132 4.26 10.18 -10.22
C LYS A 132 5.06 8.91 -9.88
N LEU A 133 6.09 8.61 -10.68
CA LEU A 133 6.99 7.49 -10.41
C LEU A 133 7.72 7.64 -9.07
N GLN A 134 8.16 8.84 -8.74
CA GLN A 134 8.80 9.13 -7.45
C GLN A 134 7.83 8.97 -6.27
N GLU A 135 6.57 9.36 -6.45
CA GLU A 135 5.51 9.17 -5.44
C GLU A 135 5.29 7.68 -5.18
N VAL A 136 5.06 6.89 -6.21
CA VAL A 136 4.84 5.44 -6.10
C VAL A 136 6.06 4.72 -5.54
N GLY A 137 7.27 5.08 -5.97
CA GLY A 137 8.52 4.50 -5.49
C GLY A 137 8.72 4.60 -3.97
N ARG A 138 8.00 5.51 -3.29
CA ARG A 138 8.03 5.61 -1.82
C ARG A 138 7.31 4.46 -1.12
N GLY A 139 6.30 3.87 -1.75
CA GLY A 139 5.55 2.74 -1.22
C GLY A 139 6.08 1.37 -1.66
N LEU A 140 7.04 1.32 -2.58
CA LEU A 140 7.60 0.06 -3.09
C LEU A 140 8.83 -0.37 -2.26
N ARG A 141 8.65 -0.54 -0.95
CA ARG A 141 9.71 -0.94 -0.02
C ARG A 141 9.28 -2.10 0.84
N LEU A 142 10.23 -2.93 1.23
CA LEU A 142 9.98 -3.97 2.23
C LEU A 142 9.68 -3.31 3.58
N PRO A 143 8.52 -3.59 4.18
CA PRO A 143 8.13 -3.01 5.45
C PRO A 143 9.00 -3.52 6.59
N VAL A 144 8.97 -2.78 7.69
CA VAL A 144 9.60 -3.19 8.95
C VAL A 144 8.53 -3.43 10.03
N ASN A 145 8.79 -4.41 10.86
CA ASN A 145 7.96 -4.75 12.01
C ASN A 145 8.24 -3.83 13.22
N GLU A 146 7.59 -4.12 14.35
CA GLU A 146 7.74 -3.40 15.63
C GLU A 146 9.17 -3.40 16.20
N TYR A 147 10.04 -4.30 15.72
CA TYR A 147 11.45 -4.42 16.12
C TYR A 147 12.41 -3.77 15.12
N GLY A 148 11.91 -3.14 14.05
CA GLY A 148 12.73 -2.55 12.99
C GLY A 148 13.29 -3.56 11.98
N ASN A 149 12.90 -4.83 12.06
CA ASN A 149 13.35 -5.86 11.14
C ASN A 149 12.50 -5.85 9.86
N ARG A 150 13.16 -6.00 8.70
CA ARG A 150 12.48 -6.13 7.42
C ARG A 150 11.72 -7.44 7.34
N VAL A 151 10.44 -7.36 6.95
CA VAL A 151 9.58 -8.52 6.74
C VAL A 151 9.69 -8.93 5.28
N LYS A 152 10.17 -10.17 5.03
CA LYS A 152 10.43 -10.68 3.68
C LYS A 152 9.55 -11.86 3.29
N ASP A 153 8.98 -12.53 4.30
CA ASP A 153 8.28 -13.81 4.13
C ASP A 153 6.76 -13.63 3.95
N GLU A 154 6.31 -12.37 3.80
CA GLU A 154 4.93 -12.02 3.57
C GLU A 154 4.80 -11.13 2.33
N GLN A 155 3.70 -11.28 1.61
CA GLN A 155 3.39 -10.44 0.46
C GLN A 155 2.68 -9.17 0.92
N PHE A 156 3.17 -8.01 0.49
CA PHE A 156 2.60 -6.71 0.79
C PHE A 156 2.18 -6.00 -0.50
N TYR A 157 1.12 -5.22 -0.39
CA TYR A 157 0.57 -4.46 -1.51
C TYR A 157 0.65 -2.97 -1.20
N LEU A 158 1.01 -2.18 -2.21
CA LEU A 158 0.82 -0.74 -2.21
C LEU A 158 -0.53 -0.42 -2.85
N ASN A 159 -1.42 0.23 -2.11
CA ASN A 159 -2.66 0.76 -2.65
C ASN A 159 -2.41 2.20 -3.15
N TYR A 160 -2.60 2.41 -4.44
CA TYR A 160 -2.42 3.72 -5.07
C TYR A 160 -3.77 4.23 -5.57
N PHE A 161 -4.30 5.25 -4.90
CA PHE A 161 -5.60 5.85 -5.21
C PHE A 161 -5.38 7.10 -6.04
N VAL A 162 -5.95 7.14 -7.23
CA VAL A 162 -5.86 8.24 -8.19
C VAL A 162 -7.23 8.61 -8.72
N ASP A 163 -7.34 9.81 -9.27
CA ASP A 163 -8.53 10.20 -10.03
C ASP A 163 -8.61 9.39 -11.33
N PHE A 164 -9.84 9.17 -11.82
CA PHE A 164 -10.09 8.41 -13.05
C PHE A 164 -9.39 9.00 -14.29
N THR A 165 -9.09 10.30 -14.28
CA THR A 165 -8.34 10.97 -15.35
C THR A 165 -6.87 10.53 -15.43
N GLU A 166 -6.37 9.81 -14.42
CA GLU A 166 -5.01 9.29 -14.36
C GLU A 166 -4.91 7.78 -14.65
N SER A 167 -5.99 7.13 -15.12
CA SER A 167 -6.01 5.69 -15.44
C SER A 167 -4.89 5.29 -16.42
N ASP A 168 -4.70 6.04 -17.48
CA ASP A 168 -3.66 5.78 -18.49
C ASP A 168 -2.24 5.79 -17.89
N PHE A 169 -2.03 6.58 -16.83
CA PHE A 169 -0.75 6.59 -16.13
C PHE A 169 -0.57 5.31 -15.30
N VAL A 170 -1.63 4.83 -14.66
CA VAL A 170 -1.57 3.59 -13.87
C VAL A 170 -1.21 2.41 -14.77
N ASP A 171 -1.82 2.31 -15.94
CA ASP A 171 -1.52 1.25 -16.92
C ASP A 171 -0.06 1.32 -17.40
N LYS A 172 0.43 2.52 -17.74
CA LYS A 172 1.85 2.72 -18.09
C LYS A 172 2.80 2.37 -16.96
N LEU A 173 2.44 2.76 -15.71
CA LEU A 173 3.25 2.47 -14.52
C LEU A 173 3.36 0.97 -14.28
N VAL A 174 2.24 0.25 -14.33
CA VAL A 174 2.21 -1.21 -14.17
C VAL A 174 3.07 -1.86 -15.26
N ASN A 175 2.93 -1.44 -16.52
CA ASN A 175 3.75 -1.94 -17.61
C ASN A 175 5.24 -1.63 -17.40
N GLU A 176 5.60 -0.44 -16.95
CA GLU A 176 7.01 -0.08 -16.70
C GLU A 176 7.60 -0.85 -15.51
N ILE A 177 6.84 -1.04 -14.44
CA ILE A 177 7.25 -1.89 -13.32
C ILE A 177 7.45 -3.32 -13.81
N ASN A 178 6.53 -3.86 -14.58
CA ASN A 178 6.63 -5.20 -15.13
C ASN A 178 7.83 -5.34 -16.08
N GLN A 179 8.09 -4.35 -16.94
CA GLN A 179 9.24 -4.34 -17.83
C GLN A 179 10.58 -4.20 -17.08
N LYS A 180 10.64 -3.38 -16.03
CA LYS A 180 11.85 -3.20 -15.21
C LYS A 180 12.05 -4.31 -14.20
N SER A 181 10.99 -4.87 -13.67
CA SER A 181 11.00 -6.11 -12.92
C SER A 181 11.16 -7.33 -13.85
N GLY A 182 11.15 -7.12 -15.15
CA GLY A 182 11.43 -8.11 -16.16
C GLY A 182 12.83 -8.73 -16.10
N ALA A 183 13.77 -8.19 -15.26
CA ALA A 183 14.87 -8.99 -14.73
C ALA A 183 14.41 -10.00 -13.64
N LEU A 184 13.17 -9.87 -13.20
CA LEU A 184 12.35 -10.80 -12.45
C LEU A 184 11.00 -10.95 -13.19
N SER A 185 11.01 -11.00 -14.50
CA SER A 185 9.87 -11.49 -15.24
C SER A 185 9.66 -12.92 -14.76
N VAL A 186 8.71 -13.02 -13.89
CA VAL A 186 8.00 -14.24 -13.59
C VAL A 186 7.46 -14.86 -14.89
N GLU A 187 7.81 -14.28 -16.03
CA GLU A 187 7.27 -14.64 -17.32
C GLU A 187 7.75 -15.96 -17.86
N ASP A 188 8.84 -16.54 -17.39
CA ASP A 188 9.33 -17.71 -18.13
C ASP A 188 9.95 -18.83 -17.31
N ASN A 189 9.76 -18.86 -15.99
CA ASN A 189 10.31 -19.95 -15.19
C ASN A 189 9.39 -20.48 -14.09
N PHE A 190 8.08 -20.48 -14.29
CA PHE A 190 7.27 -21.43 -13.55
C PHE A 190 7.48 -22.81 -14.18
N ASP A 191 8.23 -23.65 -13.50
CA ASP A 191 8.32 -25.07 -13.90
C ASP A 191 6.95 -25.76 -13.80
N GLY A 192 5.94 -25.15 -13.15
CA GLY A 192 4.59 -25.65 -12.94
C GLY A 192 3.67 -24.66 -12.24
N LEU A 193 2.45 -25.10 -11.89
CA LEU A 193 1.49 -24.29 -11.14
C LEU A 193 1.98 -24.07 -9.70
N THR A 194 1.93 -22.82 -9.26
CA THR A 194 2.18 -22.51 -7.84
C THR A 194 0.98 -22.90 -6.97
N SER A 195 1.20 -23.11 -5.68
CA SER A 195 0.12 -23.39 -4.73
C SER A 195 -0.96 -22.30 -4.71
N GLN A 196 -0.57 -21.06 -4.99
CA GLN A 196 -1.50 -19.94 -5.08
C GLN A 196 -2.35 -19.99 -6.35
N MET A 197 -1.78 -20.32 -7.51
CA MET A 197 -2.52 -20.53 -8.76
C MET A 197 -3.53 -21.66 -8.60
N ILE A 198 -3.10 -22.79 -8.05
CA ILE A 198 -3.96 -23.95 -7.76
C ILE A 198 -5.14 -23.52 -6.89
N LYS A 199 -4.89 -22.83 -5.79
CA LYS A 199 -5.92 -22.36 -4.87
C LYS A 199 -6.95 -21.46 -5.56
N ILE A 200 -6.51 -20.47 -6.34
CA ILE A 200 -7.39 -19.53 -7.06
C ILE A 200 -8.28 -20.29 -8.07
N ILE A 201 -7.70 -21.22 -8.83
CA ILE A 201 -8.45 -22.03 -9.80
C ILE A 201 -9.48 -22.90 -9.08
N CYS A 202 -9.05 -23.63 -8.05
CA CYS A 202 -9.93 -24.52 -7.30
C CYS A 202 -11.11 -23.78 -6.64
N GLU A 203 -10.86 -22.62 -6.04
CA GLU A 203 -11.93 -21.79 -5.45
C GLU A 203 -12.93 -21.28 -6.50
N LYS A 204 -12.45 -20.92 -7.69
CA LYS A 204 -13.33 -20.38 -8.75
C LYS A 204 -14.15 -21.43 -9.45
N TYR A 205 -13.60 -22.63 -9.64
CA TYR A 205 -14.25 -23.71 -10.40
C TYR A 205 -14.81 -24.81 -9.51
N ASP A 206 -14.84 -24.59 -8.19
CA ASP A 206 -15.36 -25.55 -7.19
C ASP A 206 -14.77 -26.95 -7.38
N SER A 207 -13.46 -27.03 -7.55
CA SER A 207 -12.69 -28.25 -7.80
C SER A 207 -11.65 -28.48 -6.71
N THR A 208 -11.23 -29.72 -6.56
CA THR A 208 -10.11 -30.07 -5.69
C THR A 208 -8.77 -29.93 -6.44
N GLU A 209 -7.66 -29.78 -5.69
CA GLU A 209 -6.31 -29.76 -6.26
C GLU A 209 -6.02 -31.02 -7.10
N GLU A 210 -6.43 -32.18 -6.60
CA GLU A 210 -6.22 -33.46 -7.28
C GLU A 210 -6.98 -33.52 -8.62
N GLU A 211 -8.22 -33.06 -8.65
CA GLU A 211 -9.03 -32.99 -9.88
C GLU A 211 -8.47 -32.03 -10.89
N LEU A 212 -7.97 -30.86 -10.45
CA LEU A 212 -7.35 -29.88 -11.32
C LEU A 212 -6.05 -30.42 -11.93
N LEU A 213 -5.16 -30.99 -11.12
CA LEU A 213 -3.88 -31.52 -11.61
C LEU A 213 -4.09 -32.72 -12.55
N ASP A 214 -5.05 -33.60 -12.26
CA ASP A 214 -5.39 -34.72 -13.13
C ASP A 214 -6.01 -34.27 -14.45
N TYR A 215 -6.85 -33.24 -14.42
CA TYR A 215 -7.38 -32.61 -15.63
C TYR A 215 -6.28 -32.02 -16.52
N LEU A 216 -5.34 -31.29 -15.93
CA LEU A 216 -4.24 -30.65 -16.66
C LEU A 216 -3.23 -31.66 -17.20
N ASP A 217 -2.93 -32.75 -16.47
CA ASP A 217 -2.07 -33.83 -16.97
C ASP A 217 -2.74 -34.56 -18.15
N LYS A 218 -4.02 -34.87 -18.05
CA LYS A 218 -4.81 -35.49 -19.14
C LYS A 218 -4.87 -34.62 -20.41
N ASN A 219 -4.91 -33.31 -20.25
CA ASN A 219 -4.91 -32.36 -21.38
C ASN A 219 -3.49 -31.99 -21.85
N ASN A 220 -2.47 -32.69 -21.39
CA ASN A 220 -1.07 -32.49 -21.78
C ASN A 220 -0.51 -31.11 -21.45
N VAL A 221 -1.05 -30.42 -20.45
CA VAL A 221 -0.64 -29.08 -19.99
C VAL A 221 0.52 -29.15 -19.01
N ILE A 222 0.46 -30.09 -18.08
CA ILE A 222 1.49 -30.37 -17.08
C ILE A 222 1.92 -31.84 -17.08
N THR A 223 3.00 -32.13 -16.39
CA THR A 223 3.38 -33.49 -16.01
C THR A 223 2.77 -33.85 -14.67
N ARG A 224 2.78 -35.16 -14.30
CA ARG A 224 2.36 -35.65 -12.98
C ARG A 224 3.13 -35.01 -11.79
N SER A 225 4.30 -34.46 -12.05
CA SER A 225 5.09 -33.73 -11.06
C SER A 225 4.83 -32.22 -11.10
N ASN A 226 3.70 -31.78 -11.65
CA ASN A 226 3.29 -30.38 -11.78
C ASN A 226 4.31 -29.51 -12.52
N LYS A 227 4.94 -30.04 -13.59
CA LYS A 227 5.80 -29.25 -14.47
C LYS A 227 5.08 -28.95 -15.78
N PHE A 228 5.13 -27.71 -16.23
CA PHE A 228 4.57 -27.35 -17.53
C PHE A 228 5.23 -28.12 -18.68
N LYS A 229 4.41 -28.57 -19.60
CA LYS A 229 4.81 -29.08 -20.91
C LYS A 229 4.88 -27.90 -21.90
N GLU A 230 5.41 -28.15 -23.10
CA GLU A 230 5.49 -27.13 -24.15
C GLU A 230 4.10 -26.51 -24.42
N GLY A 231 3.99 -25.16 -24.32
CA GLY A 231 2.73 -24.43 -24.43
C GLY A 231 1.79 -24.54 -23.21
N GLY A 232 2.17 -25.29 -22.16
CA GLY A 232 1.31 -25.50 -21.00
C GLY A 232 1.00 -24.23 -20.22
N TYR A 233 1.96 -23.34 -20.09
CA TYR A 233 1.75 -22.05 -19.42
C TYR A 233 0.81 -21.12 -20.22
N ASP A 234 0.96 -21.09 -21.54
CA ASP A 234 0.07 -20.29 -22.41
C ASP A 234 -1.37 -20.83 -22.35
N TYR A 235 -1.54 -22.16 -22.30
CA TYR A 235 -2.83 -22.75 -22.09
C TYR A 235 -3.48 -22.31 -20.76
N ILE A 236 -2.72 -22.25 -19.68
CA ILE A 236 -3.22 -21.78 -18.37
C ILE A 236 -3.69 -20.33 -18.47
N LYS A 237 -2.91 -19.44 -19.09
CA LYS A 237 -3.31 -18.02 -19.28
C LYS A 237 -4.59 -17.88 -20.12
N GLU A 238 -4.76 -18.71 -21.13
CA GLU A 238 -5.94 -18.67 -22.00
C GLU A 238 -7.19 -19.18 -21.30
N VAL A 239 -7.09 -20.31 -20.61
CA VAL A 239 -8.23 -21.00 -19.98
C VAL A 239 -8.56 -20.40 -18.61
N PHE A 240 -7.58 -19.89 -17.89
CA PHE A 240 -7.73 -19.31 -16.56
C PHE A 240 -7.20 -17.85 -16.52
N PRO A 241 -7.85 -16.90 -17.20
CA PRO A 241 -7.36 -15.53 -17.37
C PRO A 241 -7.27 -14.69 -16.09
N MET A 242 -7.59 -15.28 -14.93
CA MET A 242 -7.46 -14.66 -13.62
C MET A 242 -6.12 -14.96 -12.92
N ILE A 243 -5.25 -15.73 -13.54
CA ILE A 243 -3.94 -16.14 -13.04
C ILE A 243 -2.81 -15.26 -13.71
#